data_e0e3ef287f7fb5c4661c7ab6ac9dbf79
#
_entry.id   e0e3ef287f7fb5c4661c7ab6ac9dbf79
#
_cell.length_a   1.000
_cell.length_b   1.000
_cell.length_c   1.000
_cell.angle_alpha   90.00
_cell.angle_beta   90.00
_cell.angle_gamma   90.00
#
_symmetry.space_group_name_H-M   'P 1'
#
loop_
_entity.id
_entity.type
_entity.pdbx_description
1 polymer ?
#
loop_
_entity_poly.entity_id
_entity_poly.type
_entity_poly.pdbx_seq_one_letter_code
_entity_poly.pdbx_strand_id
1 'polypeptide(L)'
;YLQTLAQKLHCRNHDELWDHLFELKPKLEMHDWQSFFHEVLVWCAMSRLDYEDSVLEADASLIREQCMLQSILECYANNKGTICILTGGFHTLALIEQLAAHLLVEKPKKIKKMKSADQDDQAWLIRYSFDRLDALNGYASGMPSPAFYQRCWQHMMEKPFDDAQQRQALIVELLSAFSMQLRDHHIL
;
A
#
# COMPACT_ATOMS: atom_id res chain seq x y z
N TYR A 1 -12.10 -12.79 1.84
CA TYR A 1 -11.79 -12.48 0.44
C TYR A 1 -10.33 -12.77 0.12
N LEU A 2 -9.36 -12.09 0.74
CA LEU A 2 -7.93 -12.22 0.44
C LEU A 2 -7.41 -13.65 0.65
N GLN A 3 -7.81 -14.30 1.72
CA GLN A 3 -7.40 -15.69 1.99
C GLN A 3 -7.91 -16.64 0.90
N THR A 4 -9.16 -16.49 0.48
CA THR A 4 -9.75 -17.31 -0.59
C THR A 4 -9.05 -17.07 -1.92
N LEU A 5 -8.70 -15.80 -2.21
CA LEU A 5 -8.00 -15.43 -3.42
C LEU A 5 -6.57 -16.00 -3.43
N ALA A 6 -5.84 -15.89 -2.32
CA ALA A 6 -4.52 -16.49 -2.15
C ALA A 6 -4.53 -17.99 -2.41
N GLN A 7 -5.49 -18.72 -1.83
CA GLN A 7 -5.65 -20.16 -2.05
C GLN A 7 -5.90 -20.50 -3.52
N LYS A 8 -6.76 -19.74 -4.22
CA LYS A 8 -7.07 -19.96 -5.65
C LYS A 8 -5.88 -19.69 -6.56
N LEU A 9 -5.02 -18.76 -6.19
CA LEU A 9 -3.80 -18.42 -6.94
C LEU A 9 -2.57 -19.18 -6.44
N HIS A 10 -2.74 -20.15 -5.55
CA HIS A 10 -1.67 -20.97 -4.98
C HIS A 10 -0.60 -20.14 -4.24
N CYS A 11 -0.99 -19.00 -3.68
CA CYS A 11 -0.15 -18.16 -2.84
C CYS A 11 -0.30 -18.59 -1.36
N ARG A 12 0.81 -18.57 -0.62
CA ARG A 12 0.86 -19.02 0.78
C ARG A 12 0.17 -18.04 1.73
N ASN A 13 0.25 -16.75 1.43
CA ASN A 13 -0.24 -15.67 2.27
C ASN A 13 -0.58 -14.41 1.46
N HIS A 14 -0.98 -13.37 2.16
CA HIS A 14 -1.33 -12.08 1.59
C HIS A 14 -0.15 -11.37 0.90
N ASP A 15 1.05 -11.44 1.47
CA ASP A 15 2.23 -10.75 0.90
C ASP A 15 2.64 -11.39 -0.43
N GLU A 16 2.66 -12.71 -0.49
CA GLU A 16 2.93 -13.44 -1.74
C GLU A 16 1.87 -13.18 -2.80
N LEU A 17 0.60 -13.04 -2.37
CA LEU A 17 -0.49 -12.69 -3.28
C LEU A 17 -0.32 -11.26 -3.82
N TRP A 18 0.11 -10.31 -2.99
CA TRP A 18 0.42 -8.95 -3.41
C TRP A 18 1.57 -8.92 -4.41
N ASP A 19 2.64 -9.65 -4.15
CA ASP A 19 3.78 -9.79 -5.05
C ASP A 19 3.36 -10.34 -6.41
N HIS A 20 2.57 -11.40 -6.40
CA HIS A 20 2.08 -12.04 -7.62
C HIS A 20 1.20 -11.10 -8.47
N LEU A 21 0.36 -10.29 -7.83
CA LEU A 21 -0.59 -9.44 -8.53
C LEU A 21 -0.02 -8.07 -8.93
N PHE A 22 0.93 -7.53 -8.17
CA PHE A 22 1.34 -6.14 -8.32
C PHE A 22 2.86 -5.93 -8.39
N GLU A 23 3.64 -6.34 -7.37
CA GLU A 23 5.04 -5.94 -7.23
C GLU A 23 5.97 -6.59 -8.26
N LEU A 24 5.69 -7.83 -8.64
CA LEU A 24 6.52 -8.61 -9.54
C LEU A 24 5.93 -8.78 -10.94
N LYS A 25 4.95 -7.95 -11.32
CA LYS A 25 4.40 -7.96 -12.68
C LYS A 25 5.46 -7.55 -13.70
N PRO A 26 5.51 -8.19 -14.88
CA PRO A 26 6.35 -7.73 -15.99
C PRO A 26 6.01 -6.29 -16.38
N LYS A 27 7.02 -5.51 -16.77
CA LYS A 27 6.84 -4.11 -17.19
C LYS A 27 5.84 -3.95 -18.34
N LEU A 28 5.76 -4.92 -19.24
CA LEU A 28 4.79 -4.92 -20.34
C LEU A 28 3.34 -4.89 -19.88
N GLU A 29 3.04 -5.49 -18.74
CA GLU A 29 1.71 -5.49 -18.14
C GLU A 29 1.42 -4.20 -17.35
N MET A 30 2.46 -3.39 -17.06
CA MET A 30 2.36 -2.12 -16.33
C MET A 30 2.37 -0.89 -17.24
N HIS A 31 2.21 -1.04 -18.55
CA HIS A 31 2.28 0.08 -19.49
C HIS A 31 1.18 1.12 -19.29
N ASP A 32 0.03 0.69 -18.79
CA ASP A 32 -1.08 1.57 -18.47
C ASP A 32 -1.15 1.74 -16.93
N TRP A 33 -0.54 2.82 -16.44
CA TRP A 33 -0.59 3.14 -15.03
C TRP A 33 -2.03 3.34 -14.49
N GLN A 34 -2.96 3.76 -15.35
CA GLN A 34 -4.36 3.96 -14.98
C GLN A 34 -5.02 2.61 -14.67
N SER A 35 -4.83 1.63 -15.55
CA SER A 35 -5.32 0.26 -15.32
C SER A 35 -4.66 -0.36 -14.10
N PHE A 36 -3.37 -0.16 -13.90
CA PHE A 36 -2.67 -0.65 -12.71
C PHE A 36 -3.27 -0.09 -11.41
N PHE A 37 -3.43 1.23 -11.31
CA PHE A 37 -4.02 1.84 -10.12
C PHE A 37 -5.51 1.48 -9.97
N HIS A 38 -6.23 1.24 -11.06
CA HIS A 38 -7.58 0.72 -10.98
C HIS A 38 -7.63 -0.68 -10.37
N GLU A 39 -6.74 -1.59 -10.76
CA GLU A 39 -6.64 -2.92 -10.16
C GLU A 39 -6.29 -2.85 -8.66
N VAL A 40 -5.36 -1.96 -8.29
CA VAL A 40 -5.02 -1.71 -6.88
C VAL A 40 -6.23 -1.16 -6.12
N LEU A 41 -6.99 -0.24 -6.70
CA LEU A 41 -8.20 0.28 -6.09
C LEU A 41 -9.25 -0.82 -5.88
N VAL A 42 -9.48 -1.66 -6.89
CA VAL A 42 -10.41 -2.80 -6.77
C VAL A 42 -9.96 -3.77 -5.67
N TRP A 43 -8.67 -4.09 -5.60
CA TRP A 43 -8.10 -4.90 -4.53
C TRP A 43 -8.38 -4.32 -3.14
N CYS A 44 -8.06 -3.04 -2.96
CA CYS A 44 -8.26 -2.34 -1.69
C CYS A 44 -9.74 -2.23 -1.31
N ALA A 45 -10.61 -1.95 -2.29
CA ALA A 45 -12.05 -1.87 -2.11
C ALA A 45 -12.64 -3.22 -1.67
N MET A 46 -12.27 -4.30 -2.37
CA MET A 46 -12.72 -5.65 -2.02
C MET A 46 -12.20 -6.09 -0.65
N SER A 47 -10.96 -5.72 -0.31
CA SER A 47 -10.41 -5.98 1.02
C SER A 47 -11.20 -5.25 2.10
N ARG A 48 -11.59 -3.99 1.86
CA ARG A 48 -12.38 -3.22 2.81
C ARG A 48 -13.79 -3.78 2.97
N LEU A 49 -14.46 -4.15 1.89
CA LEU A 49 -15.83 -4.68 1.93
C LEU A 49 -15.94 -6.05 2.63
N ASP A 50 -14.82 -6.71 2.88
CA ASP A 50 -14.74 -7.95 3.64
C ASP A 50 -14.87 -7.74 5.18
N TYR A 51 -14.82 -6.48 5.63
CA TYR A 51 -14.92 -6.11 7.04
C TYR A 51 -16.30 -5.57 7.39
N GLU A 52 -16.82 -6.02 8.52
CA GLU A 52 -18.03 -5.47 9.11
C GLU A 52 -17.75 -4.08 9.74
N ASP A 53 -18.77 -3.21 9.77
CA ASP A 53 -18.64 -1.87 10.35
C ASP A 53 -18.19 -1.89 11.82
N SER A 54 -18.59 -2.90 12.57
CA SER A 54 -18.18 -3.09 13.97
C SER A 54 -16.65 -3.28 14.12
N VAL A 55 -16.01 -3.95 13.17
CA VAL A 55 -14.57 -4.14 13.15
C VAL A 55 -13.87 -2.84 12.76
N LEU A 56 -14.41 -2.13 11.75
CA LEU A 56 -13.88 -0.85 11.29
C LEU A 56 -14.03 0.25 12.35
N GLU A 57 -15.01 0.16 13.22
CA GLU A 57 -15.18 1.04 14.37
C GLU A 57 -14.17 0.71 15.47
N ALA A 58 -14.00 -0.57 15.78
CA ALA A 58 -13.09 -1.04 16.82
C ALA A 58 -11.62 -0.73 16.52
N ASP A 59 -11.21 -0.78 15.26
CA ASP A 59 -9.84 -0.45 14.82
C ASP A 59 -9.62 1.04 14.52
N ALA A 60 -10.62 1.87 14.80
CA ALA A 60 -10.65 3.30 14.56
C ALA A 60 -10.56 3.71 13.07
N SER A 61 -10.85 2.83 12.12
CA SER A 61 -10.86 3.15 10.68
C SER A 61 -11.90 4.21 10.36
N LEU A 62 -13.12 4.08 10.88
CA LEU A 62 -14.21 5.03 10.62
C LEU A 62 -13.88 6.44 11.11
N ILE A 63 -13.28 6.57 12.30
CA ILE A 63 -12.90 7.88 12.84
C ILE A 63 -11.73 8.50 12.07
N ARG A 64 -10.75 7.69 11.64
CA ARG A 64 -9.67 8.17 10.78
C ARG A 64 -10.20 8.69 9.44
N GLU A 65 -11.16 8.02 8.83
CA GLU A 65 -11.77 8.44 7.58
C GLU A 65 -12.57 9.74 7.73
N GLN A 66 -13.25 9.94 8.84
CA GLN A 66 -13.91 11.22 9.13
C GLN A 66 -12.89 12.37 9.25
N CYS A 67 -11.75 12.15 9.90
CA CYS A 67 -10.68 13.14 9.98
C CYS A 67 -10.09 13.45 8.60
N MET A 68 -9.84 12.42 7.78
CA MET A 68 -9.35 12.57 6.42
C MET A 68 -10.34 13.35 5.56
N LEU A 69 -11.62 13.01 5.60
CA LEU A 69 -12.68 13.73 4.87
C LEU A 69 -12.76 15.19 5.28
N GLN A 70 -12.70 15.49 6.58
CA GLN A 70 -12.68 16.86 7.06
C GLN A 70 -11.49 17.64 6.47
N SER A 71 -10.29 17.08 6.49
CA SER A 71 -9.09 17.72 5.93
C SER A 71 -9.21 17.94 4.42
N ILE A 72 -9.78 16.99 3.69
CA ILE A 72 -10.05 17.10 2.25
C ILE A 72 -11.01 18.27 1.98
N LEU A 73 -12.11 18.36 2.71
CA LEU A 73 -13.12 19.39 2.52
C LEU A 73 -12.61 20.79 2.92
N GLU A 74 -11.79 20.88 3.97
CA GLU A 74 -11.12 22.15 4.33
C GLU A 74 -10.15 22.57 3.22
N CYS A 75 -9.38 21.64 2.68
CA CYS A 75 -8.50 21.90 1.54
C CYS A 75 -9.30 22.36 0.30
N TYR A 76 -10.39 21.66 -0.02
CA TYR A 76 -11.27 22.01 -1.14
C TYR A 76 -11.89 23.39 -1.01
N ALA A 77 -12.34 23.76 0.20
CA ALA A 77 -12.92 25.09 0.45
C ALA A 77 -11.94 26.25 0.32
N ASN A 78 -10.65 25.99 0.57
CA ASN A 78 -9.61 27.03 0.60
C ASN A 78 -8.75 27.11 -0.68
N ASN A 79 -8.91 26.18 -1.61
CA ASN A 79 -8.11 26.11 -2.83
C ASN A 79 -8.99 26.12 -4.08
N LYS A 80 -8.50 26.76 -5.17
CA LYS A 80 -9.20 26.87 -6.46
C LYS A 80 -8.59 25.99 -7.55
N GLY A 81 -7.55 25.26 -7.25
CA GLY A 81 -6.85 24.41 -8.22
C GLY A 81 -7.23 22.94 -8.14
N THR A 82 -6.56 22.12 -8.90
CA THR A 82 -6.66 20.67 -8.81
C THR A 82 -6.07 20.20 -7.49
N ILE A 83 -6.81 19.37 -6.77
CA ILE A 83 -6.37 18.79 -5.49
C ILE A 83 -6.08 17.32 -5.75
N CYS A 84 -4.86 16.90 -5.45
CA CYS A 84 -4.47 15.50 -5.45
C CYS A 84 -4.54 14.97 -4.00
N ILE A 85 -5.30 13.90 -3.81
CA ILE A 85 -5.50 13.27 -2.50
C ILE A 85 -4.73 11.94 -2.52
N LEU A 86 -3.74 11.82 -1.64
CA LEU A 86 -2.96 10.61 -1.47
C LEU A 86 -3.33 9.94 -0.15
N THR A 87 -3.89 8.74 -0.23
CA THR A 87 -4.38 7.99 0.95
C THR A 87 -3.90 6.56 0.93
N GLY A 88 -3.94 5.90 2.08
CA GLY A 88 -3.85 4.44 2.14
C GLY A 88 -5.02 3.81 1.38
N GLY A 89 -4.73 2.84 0.50
CA GLY A 89 -5.70 2.26 -0.42
C GLY A 89 -6.97 1.71 0.25
N PHE A 90 -6.83 1.16 1.47
CA PHE A 90 -7.95 0.64 2.25
C PHE A 90 -9.04 1.68 2.55
N HIS A 91 -8.66 2.95 2.74
CA HIS A 91 -9.58 4.04 3.03
C HIS A 91 -10.16 4.71 1.78
N THR A 92 -9.57 4.46 0.61
CA THR A 92 -9.87 5.21 -0.62
C THR A 92 -11.33 5.08 -1.04
N LEU A 93 -11.91 3.87 -1.03
CA LEU A 93 -13.31 3.66 -1.41
C LEU A 93 -14.25 4.46 -0.50
N ALA A 94 -14.09 4.36 0.81
CA ALA A 94 -14.92 5.07 1.77
C ALA A 94 -14.83 6.59 1.61
N LEU A 95 -13.63 7.11 1.34
CA LEU A 95 -13.43 8.55 1.11
C LEU A 95 -14.08 9.02 -0.20
N ILE A 96 -14.03 8.21 -1.27
CA ILE A 96 -14.72 8.50 -2.53
C ILE A 96 -16.23 8.59 -2.30
N GLU A 97 -16.80 7.59 -1.63
CA GLU A 97 -18.25 7.54 -1.34
C GLU A 97 -18.71 8.69 -0.45
N GLN A 98 -17.98 8.96 0.63
CA GLN A 98 -18.30 10.04 1.56
C GLN A 98 -18.16 11.42 0.91
N LEU A 99 -17.12 11.62 0.10
CA LEU A 99 -16.92 12.87 -0.64
C LEU A 99 -18.01 13.07 -1.69
N ALA A 100 -18.34 12.04 -2.47
CA ALA A 100 -19.43 12.09 -3.44
C ALA A 100 -20.77 12.42 -2.77
N ALA A 101 -21.09 11.74 -1.66
CA ALA A 101 -22.29 12.02 -0.88
C ALA A 101 -22.33 13.47 -0.36
N HIS A 102 -21.17 14.01 0.06
CA HIS A 102 -21.06 15.39 0.55
C HIS A 102 -21.26 16.42 -0.57
N LEU A 103 -20.68 16.18 -1.75
CA LEU A 103 -20.74 17.12 -2.88
C LEU A 103 -22.09 17.11 -3.61
N LEU A 104 -22.83 15.99 -3.56
CA LEU A 104 -24.15 15.87 -4.19
C LEU A 104 -25.29 16.47 -3.37
N VAL A 105 -25.06 16.83 -2.12
CA VAL A 105 -26.10 17.43 -1.24
C VAL A 105 -26.04 18.95 -1.35
N GLU A 106 -27.17 19.58 -1.74
CA GLU A 106 -27.29 21.05 -1.86
C GLU A 106 -26.94 21.83 -0.57
N LYS A 107 -27.10 21.20 0.59
CA LYS A 107 -26.71 21.73 1.90
C LYS A 107 -25.95 20.67 2.68
N PRO A 108 -24.65 20.53 2.44
CA PRO A 108 -23.85 19.55 3.17
C PRO A 108 -23.91 19.80 4.68
N LYS A 109 -24.17 18.76 5.44
CA LYS A 109 -24.10 18.84 6.91
C LYS A 109 -22.70 19.28 7.31
N LYS A 110 -22.60 20.29 8.17
CA LYS A 110 -21.30 20.67 8.74
C LYS A 110 -20.71 19.45 9.46
N ILE A 111 -19.57 18.99 8.98
CA ILE A 111 -18.83 17.94 9.66
C ILE A 111 -18.37 18.54 11.00
N LYS A 112 -18.70 17.83 12.08
CA LYS A 112 -18.32 18.25 13.43
C LYS A 112 -16.80 18.24 13.51
N LYS A 113 -16.21 19.41 13.71
CA LYS A 113 -14.75 19.49 13.92
C LYS A 113 -14.35 18.58 15.07
N MET A 114 -13.53 17.60 14.78
CA MET A 114 -12.88 16.83 15.83
C MET A 114 -11.85 17.75 16.49
N LYS A 115 -11.96 17.88 17.80
CA LYS A 115 -10.92 18.59 18.55
C LYS A 115 -9.68 17.71 18.50
N SER A 116 -8.55 18.25 18.06
CA SER A 116 -7.26 17.63 18.33
C SER A 116 -7.15 17.41 19.84
N ALA A 117 -6.88 16.20 20.25
CA ALA A 117 -6.88 15.85 21.67
C ALA A 117 -5.68 16.48 22.41
N ASP A 118 -4.59 16.75 21.70
CA ASP A 118 -3.37 17.33 22.26
C ASP A 118 -2.73 18.35 21.33
N GLN A 119 -2.38 19.50 21.88
CA GLN A 119 -1.57 20.52 21.19
C GLN A 119 -0.08 20.11 21.05
N ASP A 120 0.31 18.98 21.62
CA ASP A 120 1.67 18.48 21.68
C ASP A 120 1.98 17.38 20.63
N ASP A 121 1.07 17.09 19.73
CA ASP A 121 1.33 16.16 18.61
C ASP A 121 2.44 16.70 17.70
N GLN A 122 3.61 16.08 17.73
CA GLN A 122 4.76 16.43 16.91
C GLN A 122 4.99 15.36 15.85
N ALA A 123 5.18 15.80 14.60
CA ALA A 123 5.59 14.92 13.53
C ALA A 123 7.12 14.89 13.43
N TRP A 124 7.70 13.70 13.46
CA TRP A 124 9.13 13.50 13.36
C TRP A 124 9.48 12.74 12.09
N LEU A 125 10.52 13.20 11.38
CA LEU A 125 11.12 12.44 10.31
C LEU A 125 12.02 11.36 10.92
N ILE A 126 11.71 10.10 10.61
CA ILE A 126 12.54 8.97 11.01
C ILE A 126 13.42 8.52 9.84
N ARG A 127 14.63 8.07 10.15
CA ARG A 127 15.48 7.45 9.14
C ARG A 127 14.94 6.07 8.82
N TYR A 128 14.77 5.80 7.52
CA TYR A 128 14.48 4.47 7.02
C TYR A 128 15.78 3.81 6.54
N SER A 129 16.18 2.73 7.22
CA SER A 129 17.14 1.76 6.71
C SER A 129 16.38 0.47 6.42
N PHE A 130 16.97 -0.43 5.67
CA PHE A 130 16.35 -1.72 5.39
C PHE A 130 16.01 -2.49 6.67
N ASP A 131 16.91 -2.46 7.66
CA ASP A 131 16.68 -3.09 8.97
C ASP A 131 15.46 -2.52 9.71
N ARG A 132 15.19 -1.22 9.56
CA ARG A 132 14.03 -0.57 10.18
C ARG A 132 12.75 -0.76 9.40
N LEU A 133 12.84 -0.83 8.06
CA LEU A 133 11.70 -1.08 7.20
C LEU A 133 11.24 -2.53 7.24
N ASP A 134 12.13 -3.45 7.62
CA ASP A 134 11.80 -4.87 7.63
C ASP A 134 10.72 -5.15 8.69
N ALA A 135 9.56 -5.60 8.22
CA ALA A 135 8.43 -5.98 9.06
C ALA A 135 8.78 -7.09 10.06
N LEU A 136 9.78 -7.94 9.74
CA LEU A 136 10.27 -8.99 10.62
C LEU A 136 10.90 -8.43 11.91
N ASN A 137 11.37 -7.17 11.89
CA ASN A 137 11.90 -6.48 13.06
C ASN A 137 10.82 -5.80 13.92
N GLY A 138 9.53 -6.09 13.66
CA GLY A 138 8.40 -5.63 14.46
C GLY A 138 7.87 -4.24 14.13
N TYR A 139 8.31 -3.63 13.04
CA TYR A 139 7.74 -2.37 12.57
C TYR A 139 6.42 -2.65 11.82
N ALA A 140 5.29 -2.32 12.44
CA ALA A 140 3.96 -2.66 11.92
C ALA A 140 3.62 -2.07 10.53
N SER A 141 4.26 -0.96 10.15
CA SER A 141 4.12 -0.35 8.81
C SER A 141 5.28 -0.69 7.88
N GLY A 142 6.10 -1.67 8.25
CA GLY A 142 7.20 -2.16 7.44
C GLY A 142 6.72 -3.05 6.30
N MET A 143 7.68 -3.51 5.52
CA MET A 143 7.46 -4.46 4.43
C MET A 143 8.39 -5.67 4.62
N PRO A 144 8.00 -6.87 4.18
CA PRO A 144 8.90 -8.01 4.23
C PRO A 144 10.06 -7.80 3.24
N SER A 145 11.27 -8.15 3.66
CA SER A 145 12.46 -8.20 2.79
C SER A 145 12.70 -6.94 1.92
N PRO A 146 12.76 -5.73 2.49
CA PRO A 146 12.86 -4.49 1.70
C PRO A 146 14.08 -4.45 0.78
N ALA A 147 15.18 -5.09 1.16
CA ALA A 147 16.38 -5.21 0.32
C ALA A 147 16.13 -6.03 -0.96
N PHE A 148 15.26 -7.03 -0.90
CA PHE A 148 14.86 -7.80 -2.09
C PHE A 148 14.11 -6.91 -3.09
N TYR A 149 13.10 -6.15 -2.63
CA TYR A 149 12.35 -5.24 -3.50
C TYR A 149 13.23 -4.13 -4.08
N GLN A 150 14.19 -3.62 -3.31
CA GLN A 150 15.18 -2.66 -3.80
C GLN A 150 16.01 -3.26 -4.95
N ARG A 151 16.43 -4.51 -4.84
CA ARG A 151 17.15 -5.23 -5.90
C ARG A 151 16.29 -5.46 -7.13
N CYS A 152 15.04 -5.90 -6.94
CA CYS A 152 14.08 -6.05 -8.03
C CYS A 152 13.88 -4.74 -8.77
N TRP A 153 13.67 -3.63 -8.04
CA TRP A 153 13.51 -2.31 -8.62
C TRP A 153 14.75 -1.86 -9.41
N GLN A 154 15.93 -1.99 -8.85
CA GLN A 154 17.19 -1.66 -9.54
C GLN A 154 17.34 -2.45 -10.84
N HIS A 155 17.09 -3.75 -10.79
CA HIS A 155 17.16 -4.61 -11.96
C HIS A 155 16.14 -4.20 -13.04
N MET A 156 14.91 -3.86 -12.66
CA MET A 156 13.87 -3.37 -13.58
C MET A 156 14.23 -2.03 -14.22
N MET A 157 14.96 -1.16 -13.53
CA MET A 157 15.43 0.10 -14.08
C MET A 157 16.52 -0.08 -15.12
N GLU A 158 17.41 -1.07 -14.94
CA GLU A 158 18.50 -1.39 -15.86
C GLU A 158 18.03 -2.26 -17.04
N LYS A 159 17.24 -3.27 -16.72
CA LYS A 159 16.72 -4.25 -17.70
C LYS A 159 15.26 -4.54 -17.37
N PRO A 160 14.32 -3.96 -18.11
CA PRO A 160 12.91 -4.25 -17.90
C PRO A 160 12.62 -5.75 -17.93
N PHE A 161 11.79 -6.23 -17.02
CA PHE A 161 11.32 -7.61 -17.06
C PHE A 161 10.38 -7.81 -18.24
N ASP A 162 10.93 -8.16 -19.38
CA ASP A 162 10.13 -8.42 -20.58
C ASP A 162 9.56 -9.84 -20.60
N ASP A 163 10.15 -10.76 -19.81
CA ASP A 163 9.69 -12.14 -19.73
C ASP A 163 9.96 -12.83 -18.38
N ALA A 164 9.42 -14.05 -18.23
CA ALA A 164 9.62 -14.88 -17.05
C ALA A 164 11.08 -15.34 -16.86
N GLN A 165 11.87 -15.42 -17.94
CA GLN A 165 13.26 -15.87 -17.86
C GLN A 165 14.13 -14.85 -17.16
N GLN A 166 13.89 -13.56 -17.38
CA GLN A 166 14.63 -12.48 -16.72
C GLN A 166 14.36 -12.43 -15.22
N ARG A 167 13.12 -12.67 -14.80
CA ARG A 167 12.79 -12.82 -13.38
C ARG A 167 13.49 -14.02 -12.75
N GLN A 168 13.51 -15.14 -13.46
CA GLN A 168 14.19 -16.34 -13.01
C GLN A 168 15.71 -16.13 -12.90
N ALA A 169 16.31 -15.42 -13.82
CA ALA A 169 17.73 -15.05 -13.79
C ALA A 169 18.06 -14.19 -12.56
N LEU A 170 17.24 -13.20 -12.23
CA LEU A 170 17.42 -12.40 -11.01
C LEU A 170 17.33 -13.24 -9.74
N ILE A 171 16.37 -14.15 -9.64
CA ILE A 171 16.25 -15.05 -8.48
C ILE A 171 17.48 -15.93 -8.34
N VAL A 172 17.99 -16.49 -9.44
CA VAL A 172 19.22 -17.31 -9.44
C VAL A 172 20.44 -16.49 -9.01
N GLU A 173 20.56 -15.26 -9.50
CA GLU A 173 21.64 -14.33 -9.09
C GLU A 173 21.58 -14.05 -7.58
N LEU A 174 20.40 -13.71 -7.05
CA LEU A 174 20.19 -13.43 -5.63
C LEU A 174 20.51 -14.64 -4.74
N LEU A 175 20.05 -15.83 -5.13
CA LEU A 175 20.32 -17.07 -4.40
C LEU A 175 21.81 -17.42 -4.44
N SER A 176 22.47 -17.20 -5.57
CA SER A 176 23.92 -17.43 -5.72
C SER A 176 24.71 -16.47 -4.85
N ALA A 177 24.38 -15.18 -4.86
CA ALA A 177 25.03 -14.17 -4.03
C ALA A 177 24.85 -14.48 -2.53
N PHE A 178 23.64 -14.86 -2.12
CA PHE A 178 23.36 -15.25 -0.75
C PHE A 178 24.15 -16.50 -0.33
N SER A 179 24.21 -17.52 -1.18
CA SER A 179 24.99 -18.75 -0.91
C SER A 179 26.49 -18.47 -0.79
N MET A 180 27.02 -17.51 -1.57
CA MET A 180 28.41 -17.08 -1.45
C MET A 180 28.65 -16.39 -0.09
N GLN A 181 27.76 -15.48 0.32
CA GLN A 181 27.88 -14.82 1.63
C GLN A 181 27.84 -15.82 2.80
N LEU A 182 26.94 -16.81 2.75
CA LEU A 182 26.89 -17.84 3.78
C LEU A 182 28.19 -18.63 3.90
N ARG A 183 28.84 -18.96 2.76
CA ARG A 183 30.14 -19.61 2.76
C ARG A 183 31.23 -18.72 3.33
N ASP A 184 31.27 -17.46 2.94
CA ASP A 184 32.27 -16.50 3.45
C ASP A 184 32.17 -16.30 4.96
N HIS A 185 30.96 -16.45 5.51
CA HIS A 185 30.72 -16.41 6.94
C HIS A 185 30.78 -17.78 7.64
N HIS A 186 31.24 -18.83 6.95
CA HIS A 186 31.33 -20.20 7.48
C HIS A 186 30.02 -20.77 8.05
N ILE A 187 28.88 -20.41 7.46
CA ILE A 187 27.55 -20.87 7.88
C ILE A 187 27.12 -22.11 7.07
N LEU A 188 27.76 -22.35 5.91
CA LEU A 188 27.60 -23.52 5.05
C LEU A 188 28.93 -24.20 4.82
#